data_b9f75d7e63f39edffff4881b97467680
#
_entry.id   b9f75d7e63f39edffff4881b97467680
#
_cell.length_a   1.000
_cell.length_b   1.000
_cell.length_c   1.000
_cell.angle_alpha   90.00
_cell.angle_beta   90.00
_cell.angle_gamma   90.00
#
_symmetry.space_group_name_H-M   'P 1'
#
loop_
_entity.id
_entity.type
_entity.pdbx_description
1 polymer ?
#
loop_
_entity_poly.entity_id
_entity_poly.type
_entity_poly.pdbx_seq_one_letter_code
_entity_poly.pdbx_strand_id
1 'polypeptide(L)'
;MIETDRDKDNPLHISLFPPHSNTAGAYLEFSFLLNASLDIFDLRARDKNRVDQDLGLLHAVDERLSVWGWETGTGTRFAIVLDMYGRAGGEGDASGLGVKEGELRPAFKALQTAYICLLRNPFYVPDEHTVAAGGAQIKAKGFIKEVQRIGLAWKPGVTVV
;
A
#
# COMPACT_ATOMS: atom_id res chain seq x y z
N MET A 1 2.25 -2.01 -0.72
CA MET A 1 2.24 -3.45 -0.43
C MET A 1 0.82 -3.95 -0.34
N ILE A 2 0.56 -5.14 -0.80
CA ILE A 2 -0.70 -5.87 -0.65
C ILE A 2 -0.36 -7.21 -0.02
N GLU A 3 -1.05 -7.57 1.04
CA GLU A 3 -0.84 -8.78 1.80
C GLU A 3 -2.17 -9.47 2.11
N THR A 4 -2.22 -10.77 2.05
CA THR A 4 -3.39 -11.58 2.46
C THR A 4 -3.01 -12.48 3.62
N ASP A 5 -3.92 -12.54 4.59
CA ASP A 5 -3.93 -13.49 5.71
C ASP A 5 -3.05 -13.10 6.91
N ARG A 6 -3.70 -13.02 8.08
CA ARG A 6 -3.10 -12.67 9.37
C ARG A 6 -2.01 -13.62 9.86
N ASP A 7 -1.92 -14.82 9.27
CA ASP A 7 -1.01 -15.87 9.73
C ASP A 7 0.22 -16.03 8.81
N LYS A 8 0.34 -15.22 7.77
CA LYS A 8 1.36 -15.41 6.72
C LYS A 8 1.84 -14.06 6.21
N ASP A 9 2.72 -13.42 6.96
CA ASP A 9 3.37 -12.13 6.63
C ASP A 9 4.17 -12.18 5.31
N ASN A 10 3.47 -12.48 4.20
CA ASN A 10 4.08 -12.57 2.87
C ASN A 10 3.52 -11.47 1.96
N PRO A 11 4.36 -10.54 1.48
CA PRO A 11 3.91 -9.50 0.59
C PRO A 11 3.51 -10.06 -0.77
N LEU A 12 2.23 -9.97 -1.12
CA LEU A 12 1.71 -10.37 -2.42
C LEU A 12 2.23 -9.50 -3.55
N HIS A 13 2.43 -8.22 -3.30
CA HIS A 13 2.92 -7.27 -4.29
C HIS A 13 3.50 -6.02 -3.63
N ILE A 14 4.68 -5.60 -4.10
CA ILE A 14 5.33 -4.34 -3.74
C ILE A 14 5.65 -3.59 -5.03
N SER A 15 5.18 -2.34 -5.13
CA SER A 15 5.54 -1.43 -6.22
C SER A 15 6.25 -0.20 -5.68
N LEU A 16 7.32 0.19 -6.34
CA LEU A 16 8.01 1.46 -6.10
C LEU A 16 7.67 2.45 -7.20
N PHE A 17 7.59 3.72 -6.83
CA PHE A 17 7.32 4.83 -7.74
C PHE A 17 8.51 5.79 -7.80
N PRO A 18 8.67 6.57 -8.88
CA PRO A 18 9.71 7.59 -8.94
C PRO A 18 9.61 8.58 -7.77
N PRO A 19 10.74 9.03 -7.20
CA PRO A 19 12.12 8.77 -7.63
C PRO A 19 12.71 7.43 -7.16
N HIS A 20 12.07 6.75 -6.22
CA HIS A 20 12.61 5.56 -5.53
C HIS A 20 12.70 4.32 -6.41
N SER A 21 11.90 4.24 -7.48
CA SER A 21 11.94 3.07 -8.40
C SER A 21 13.30 2.85 -9.06
N ASN A 22 14.13 3.90 -9.16
CA ASN A 22 15.44 3.85 -9.81
C ASN A 22 16.61 3.85 -8.80
N THR A 23 16.32 3.82 -7.50
CA THR A 23 17.33 3.87 -6.44
C THR A 23 17.75 2.46 -6.07
N ALA A 24 19.06 2.17 -6.16
CA ALA A 24 19.58 0.88 -5.73
C ALA A 24 19.35 0.70 -4.22
N GLY A 25 18.81 -0.47 -3.83
CA GLY A 25 18.51 -0.78 -2.44
C GLY A 25 17.18 -0.26 -1.91
N ALA A 26 16.49 0.66 -2.60
CA ALA A 26 15.19 1.21 -2.15
C ALA A 26 14.14 0.11 -1.94
N TYR A 27 14.11 -0.90 -2.79
CA TYR A 27 13.19 -2.03 -2.63
C TYR A 27 13.35 -2.71 -1.27
N LEU A 28 14.59 -2.96 -0.86
CA LEU A 28 14.90 -3.62 0.42
C LEU A 28 14.52 -2.71 1.60
N GLU A 29 14.90 -1.44 1.53
CA GLU A 29 14.58 -0.43 2.55
C GLU A 29 13.06 -0.32 2.78
N PHE A 30 12.30 -0.13 1.70
CA PHE A 30 10.84 -0.03 1.80
C PHE A 30 10.19 -1.37 2.20
N SER A 31 10.77 -2.52 1.83
CA SER A 31 10.28 -3.82 2.29
C SER A 31 10.42 -3.98 3.80
N PHE A 32 11.56 -3.57 4.39
CA PHE A 32 11.75 -3.58 5.83
C PHE A 32 10.79 -2.63 6.54
N LEU A 33 10.60 -1.43 5.99
CA LEU A 33 9.67 -0.46 6.55
C LEU A 33 8.23 -0.99 6.56
N LEU A 34 7.81 -1.60 5.46
CA LEU A 34 6.48 -2.19 5.34
C LEU A 34 6.30 -3.37 6.30
N ASN A 35 7.31 -4.25 6.43
CA ASN A 35 7.26 -5.35 7.39
C ASN A 35 7.18 -4.85 8.84
N ALA A 36 7.94 -3.83 9.20
CA ALA A 36 7.85 -3.22 10.53
C ALA A 36 6.46 -2.61 10.83
N SER A 37 5.72 -2.24 9.78
CA SER A 37 4.36 -1.70 9.93
C SER A 37 3.30 -2.77 10.17
N LEU A 38 3.59 -4.06 9.94
CA LEU A 38 2.64 -5.17 10.13
C LEU A 38 2.23 -5.34 11.59
N ASP A 39 3.15 -5.17 12.53
CA ASP A 39 2.85 -5.21 13.96
C ASP A 39 1.80 -4.16 14.35
N ILE A 40 1.84 -3.00 13.68
CA ILE A 40 0.88 -1.93 13.92
C ILE A 40 -0.49 -2.27 13.34
N PHE A 41 -0.53 -2.97 12.19
CA PHE A 41 -1.78 -3.52 11.67
C PHE A 41 -2.43 -4.44 12.71
N ASP A 42 -1.66 -5.35 13.32
CA ASP A 42 -2.17 -6.29 14.32
C ASP A 42 -2.65 -5.58 15.59
N LEU A 43 -1.93 -4.58 16.04
CA LEU A 43 -2.35 -3.77 17.19
C LEU A 43 -3.69 -3.08 16.92
N ARG A 44 -3.84 -2.46 15.74
CA ARG A 44 -5.06 -1.76 15.36
C ARG A 44 -6.21 -2.69 15.00
N ALA A 45 -5.92 -3.88 14.47
CA ALA A 45 -6.94 -4.90 14.19
C ALA A 45 -7.59 -5.46 15.46
N ARG A 46 -6.93 -5.34 16.62
CA ARG A 46 -7.48 -5.76 17.94
C ARG A 46 -8.53 -4.80 18.47
N ASP A 47 -8.63 -3.59 17.94
CA ASP A 47 -9.64 -2.62 18.35
C ASP A 47 -11.02 -3.06 17.82
N LYS A 48 -11.84 -3.59 18.73
CA LYS A 48 -13.20 -4.10 18.44
C LYS A 48 -14.20 -3.00 18.07
N ASN A 49 -13.87 -1.74 18.32
CA ASN A 49 -14.75 -0.60 18.02
C ASN A 49 -14.55 -0.07 16.60
N ARG A 50 -13.66 -0.68 15.82
CA ARG A 50 -13.35 -0.24 14.48
C ARG A 50 -14.46 -0.61 13.50
N VAL A 51 -15.07 0.41 12.90
CA VAL A 51 -16.13 0.27 11.90
C VAL A 51 -15.58 0.48 10.47
N ASP A 52 -14.46 1.19 10.34
CA ASP A 52 -13.87 1.55 9.04
C ASP A 52 -12.71 0.62 8.66
N GLN A 53 -12.55 0.41 7.35
CA GLN A 53 -11.41 -0.30 6.76
C GLN A 53 -10.14 0.55 6.75
N ASP A 54 -10.28 1.88 6.79
CA ASP A 54 -9.20 2.83 6.84
C ASP A 54 -8.55 2.83 8.23
N LEU A 55 -7.27 2.47 8.28
CA LEU A 55 -6.47 2.48 9.50
C LEU A 55 -5.77 3.82 9.73
N GLY A 56 -5.84 4.69 8.73
CA GLY A 56 -5.13 5.97 8.77
C GLY A 56 -3.62 5.82 8.81
N LEU A 57 -2.95 6.76 9.46
CA LEU A 57 -1.50 6.72 9.65
C LEU A 57 -1.11 5.57 10.58
N LEU A 58 -0.37 4.60 10.07
CA LEU A 58 0.18 3.49 10.86
C LEU A 58 1.43 3.93 11.60
N HIS A 59 2.39 4.47 10.87
CA HIS A 59 3.71 4.81 11.37
C HIS A 59 4.26 6.05 10.66
N ALA A 60 4.73 7.02 11.42
CA ALA A 60 5.58 8.10 10.93
C ALA A 60 7.02 7.72 11.21
N VAL A 61 7.79 7.45 10.16
CA VAL A 61 9.20 7.01 10.29
C VAL A 61 10.07 8.19 10.64
N ASP A 62 9.86 9.28 9.92
CA ASP A 62 10.50 10.57 10.13
C ASP A 62 9.56 11.70 9.64
N GLU A 63 10.05 12.92 9.57
CA GLU A 63 9.31 14.08 9.04
C GLU A 63 8.96 13.94 7.55
N ARG A 64 9.61 13.01 6.86
CA ARG A 64 9.52 12.80 5.43
C ARG A 64 8.68 11.58 5.07
N LEU A 65 8.88 10.45 5.74
CA LEU A 65 8.28 9.17 5.41
C LEU A 65 7.15 8.81 6.37
N SER A 66 6.00 8.48 5.82
CA SER A 66 4.83 8.01 6.56
C SER A 66 4.20 6.79 5.91
N VAL A 67 3.76 5.85 6.73
CA VAL A 67 3.09 4.62 6.31
C VAL A 67 1.62 4.69 6.67
N TRP A 68 0.77 4.45 5.69
CA TRP A 68 -0.68 4.46 5.82
C TRP A 68 -1.24 3.09 5.53
N GLY A 69 -2.32 2.70 6.23
CA GLY A 69 -2.87 1.37 6.17
C GLY A 69 -4.35 1.31 5.86
N TRP A 70 -4.72 0.22 5.20
CA TRP A 70 -6.11 -0.14 4.90
C TRP A 70 -6.26 -1.65 5.04
N GLU A 71 -7.26 -2.10 5.76
CA GLU A 71 -7.55 -3.53 5.94
C GLU A 71 -8.98 -3.84 5.52
N THR A 72 -9.12 -4.81 4.63
CA THR A 72 -10.44 -5.28 4.17
C THR A 72 -11.09 -6.20 5.21
N GLY A 73 -12.41 -6.38 5.11
CA GLY A 73 -13.13 -7.35 5.94
C GLY A 73 -12.68 -8.81 5.77
N THR A 74 -11.96 -9.11 4.67
CA THR A 74 -11.36 -10.43 4.41
C THR A 74 -9.95 -10.58 4.95
N GLY A 75 -9.42 -9.57 5.66
CA GLY A 75 -8.07 -9.58 6.22
C GLY A 75 -6.97 -9.18 5.23
N THR A 76 -7.31 -8.80 3.99
CA THR A 76 -6.30 -8.29 3.06
C THR A 76 -5.85 -6.90 3.49
N ARG A 77 -4.54 -6.73 3.61
CA ARG A 77 -3.89 -5.49 4.06
C ARG A 77 -3.26 -4.75 2.89
N PHE A 78 -3.49 -3.45 2.84
CA PHE A 78 -2.84 -2.54 1.89
C PHE A 78 -2.06 -1.51 2.68
N ALA A 79 -0.80 -1.30 2.31
CA ALA A 79 0.03 -0.26 2.89
C ALA A 79 0.55 0.67 1.79
N ILE A 80 0.48 1.97 2.02
CA ILE A 80 1.04 3.00 1.17
C ILE A 80 2.08 3.77 1.97
N VAL A 81 3.30 3.84 1.45
CA VAL A 81 4.36 4.69 1.98
C VAL A 81 4.37 5.97 1.18
N LEU A 82 4.28 7.09 1.87
CA LEU A 82 4.40 8.42 1.30
C LEU A 82 5.75 9.02 1.64
N ASP A 83 6.43 9.55 0.62
CA ASP A 83 7.60 10.39 0.76
C ASP A 83 7.19 11.84 0.49
N MET A 84 7.19 12.66 1.52
CA MET A 84 6.77 14.06 1.45
C MET A 84 7.76 14.94 0.68
N TYR A 85 9.05 14.53 0.59
CA TYR A 85 10.09 15.26 -0.12
C TYR A 85 10.36 14.75 -1.53
N GLY A 86 9.88 13.58 -1.91
CA GLY A 86 10.03 13.02 -3.27
C GLY A 86 9.42 13.86 -4.39
N ARG A 87 8.87 15.00 -4.04
CA ARG A 87 8.24 15.98 -4.93
C ARG A 87 9.14 17.19 -5.24
N ALA A 88 10.46 17.02 -5.17
CA ALA A 88 11.42 18.06 -5.56
C ALA A 88 11.34 18.31 -7.07
N GLY A 89 10.42 19.18 -7.49
CA GLY A 89 10.21 19.58 -8.89
C GLY A 89 9.19 20.71 -9.08
N GLY A 90 8.69 21.29 -8.03
CA GLY A 90 7.79 22.44 -8.07
C GLY A 90 8.24 23.50 -7.07
N GLU A 91 8.89 24.55 -7.54
CA GLU A 91 9.03 25.79 -6.79
C GLU A 91 7.63 26.31 -6.42
N GLY A 92 7.38 26.49 -5.14
CA GLY A 92 6.25 27.25 -4.65
C GLY A 92 5.08 26.45 -4.14
N ASP A 93 5.22 25.76 -3.06
CA ASP A 93 4.34 25.84 -1.92
C ASP A 93 4.92 25.02 -0.75
N ALA A 94 5.75 25.67 0.05
CA ALA A 94 6.14 25.19 1.37
C ALA A 94 4.99 25.41 2.39
N SER A 95 3.75 25.21 1.96
CA SER A 95 2.65 25.04 2.89
C SER A 95 2.76 23.61 3.41
N GLY A 96 3.29 23.46 4.63
CA GLY A 96 3.45 22.21 5.38
C GLY A 96 2.13 21.49 5.65
N LEU A 97 1.42 21.15 4.60
CA LEU A 97 0.22 20.35 4.61
C LEU A 97 0.65 18.90 4.48
N GLY A 98 0.90 18.28 5.63
CA GLY A 98 0.90 16.83 5.73
C GLY A 98 -0.37 16.28 5.08
N VAL A 99 -0.29 15.11 4.46
CA VAL A 99 -1.47 14.44 3.90
C VAL A 99 -2.49 14.27 5.01
N LYS A 100 -3.70 14.75 4.77
CA LYS A 100 -4.79 14.67 5.75
C LYS A 100 -5.34 13.25 5.81
N GLU A 101 -5.84 12.90 6.97
CA GLU A 101 -6.57 11.66 7.15
C GLU A 101 -7.72 11.56 6.14
N GLY A 102 -7.81 10.43 5.45
CA GLY A 102 -8.82 10.21 4.41
C GLY A 102 -8.44 10.61 2.99
N GLU A 103 -7.39 11.38 2.75
CA GLU A 103 -6.95 11.74 1.38
C GLU A 103 -6.44 10.53 0.58
N LEU A 104 -6.00 9.48 1.26
CA LEU A 104 -5.59 8.22 0.62
C LEU A 104 -6.74 7.24 0.38
N ARG A 105 -7.93 7.51 0.90
CA ARG A 105 -9.09 6.62 0.70
C ARG A 105 -9.41 6.32 -0.76
N PRO A 106 -9.36 7.29 -1.69
CA PRO A 106 -9.58 6.98 -3.11
C PRO A 106 -8.55 6.01 -3.67
N ALA A 107 -7.26 6.19 -3.31
CA ALA A 107 -6.19 5.29 -3.73
C ALA A 107 -6.37 3.88 -3.16
N PHE A 108 -6.68 3.75 -1.87
CA PHE A 108 -6.95 2.44 -1.25
C PHE A 108 -8.16 1.74 -1.88
N LYS A 109 -9.25 2.45 -2.13
CA LYS A 109 -10.43 1.89 -2.80
C LYS A 109 -10.12 1.43 -4.23
N ALA A 110 -9.31 2.20 -4.97
CA ALA A 110 -8.88 1.82 -6.30
C ALA A 110 -7.99 0.57 -6.27
N LEU A 111 -7.03 0.48 -5.33
CA LEU A 111 -6.20 -0.71 -5.11
C LEU A 111 -7.03 -1.93 -4.73
N GLN A 112 -7.99 -1.78 -3.83
CA GLN A 112 -8.91 -2.85 -3.44
C GLN A 112 -9.74 -3.33 -4.65
N THR A 113 -10.24 -2.40 -5.47
CA THR A 113 -11.00 -2.73 -6.68
C THR A 113 -10.13 -3.48 -7.68
N ALA A 114 -8.89 -3.04 -7.91
CA ALA A 114 -7.93 -3.73 -8.78
C ALA A 114 -7.64 -5.15 -8.29
N TYR A 115 -7.51 -5.34 -6.98
CA TYR A 115 -7.30 -6.66 -6.38
C TYR A 115 -8.54 -7.56 -6.50
N ILE A 116 -9.74 -7.03 -6.28
CA ILE A 116 -10.99 -7.77 -6.50
C ILE A 116 -11.12 -8.19 -7.96
N CYS A 117 -10.78 -7.31 -8.91
CA CYS A 117 -10.77 -7.67 -10.34
C CYS A 117 -9.78 -8.81 -10.64
N LEU A 118 -8.62 -8.83 -9.98
CA LEU A 118 -7.66 -9.92 -10.10
C LEU A 118 -8.24 -11.25 -9.57
N LEU A 119 -8.84 -11.21 -8.36
CA LEU A 119 -9.46 -12.40 -7.74
C LEU A 119 -10.62 -12.98 -8.56
N ARG A 120 -11.33 -12.11 -9.30
CA ARG A 120 -12.42 -12.56 -10.20
C ARG A 120 -11.93 -13.20 -11.49
N ASN A 121 -10.63 -13.16 -11.78
CA ASN A 121 -10.08 -13.84 -12.94
C ASN A 121 -10.02 -15.36 -12.68
N PRO A 122 -10.73 -16.19 -13.46
CA PRO A 122 -10.77 -17.64 -13.23
C PRO A 122 -9.42 -18.35 -13.42
N PHE A 123 -8.45 -17.69 -14.05
CA PHE A 123 -7.09 -18.19 -14.24
C PHE A 123 -6.11 -17.76 -13.16
N TYR A 124 -6.56 -16.99 -12.19
CA TYR A 124 -5.74 -16.57 -11.05
C TYR A 124 -5.91 -17.55 -9.90
N VAL A 125 -4.81 -18.07 -9.41
CA VAL A 125 -4.77 -19.04 -8.30
C VAL A 125 -4.15 -18.35 -7.06
N PRO A 126 -4.95 -17.92 -6.07
CA PRO A 126 -4.45 -17.23 -4.88
C PRO A 126 -3.47 -18.10 -4.06
N ASP A 127 -3.66 -19.41 -4.05
CA ASP A 127 -2.86 -20.35 -3.25
C ASP A 127 -1.39 -20.41 -3.68
N GLU A 128 -1.04 -20.00 -4.92
CA GLU A 128 0.36 -19.90 -5.37
C GLU A 128 1.19 -18.88 -4.58
N HIS A 129 0.53 -17.97 -3.89
CA HIS A 129 1.18 -16.92 -3.11
C HIS A 129 1.41 -17.31 -1.64
N THR A 130 0.90 -18.45 -1.22
CA THR A 130 1.11 -18.94 0.16
C THR A 130 2.57 -19.26 0.42
N VAL A 131 3.02 -19.09 1.65
CA VAL A 131 4.38 -19.43 2.07
C VAL A 131 4.69 -20.91 1.78
N ALA A 132 3.69 -21.80 1.94
CA ALA A 132 3.79 -23.22 1.64
C ALA A 132 4.04 -23.50 0.15
N ALA A 133 3.56 -22.64 -0.75
CA ALA A 133 3.79 -22.71 -2.19
C ALA A 133 5.01 -21.90 -2.67
N GLY A 134 5.84 -21.40 -1.74
CA GLY A 134 7.05 -20.66 -2.04
C GLY A 134 6.92 -19.13 -2.03
N GLY A 135 5.77 -18.58 -1.59
CA GLY A 135 5.60 -17.15 -1.36
C GLY A 135 5.76 -16.26 -2.61
N ALA A 136 5.36 -16.74 -3.78
CA ALA A 136 5.55 -16.00 -5.03
C ALA A 136 4.70 -14.72 -5.05
N GLN A 137 5.28 -13.61 -5.50
CA GLN A 137 4.54 -12.36 -5.71
C GLN A 137 3.61 -12.45 -6.93
N ILE A 138 2.58 -11.59 -6.95
CA ILE A 138 1.62 -11.48 -8.06
C ILE A 138 2.37 -11.06 -9.34
N LYS A 139 2.26 -11.89 -10.40
CA LYS A 139 2.87 -11.65 -11.71
C LYS A 139 1.86 -11.20 -12.78
N ALA A 140 0.60 -11.04 -12.42
CA ALA A 140 -0.46 -10.63 -13.34
C ALA A 140 -0.19 -9.23 -13.91
N LYS A 141 0.22 -9.13 -15.17
CA LYS A 141 0.62 -7.87 -15.82
C LYS A 141 -0.48 -6.79 -15.79
N GLY A 142 -1.75 -7.20 -15.93
CA GLY A 142 -2.88 -6.28 -15.87
C GLY A 142 -3.00 -5.62 -14.50
N PHE A 143 -2.89 -6.41 -13.45
CA PHE A 143 -2.91 -5.94 -12.07
C PHE A 143 -1.73 -4.99 -11.77
N ILE A 144 -0.51 -5.37 -12.14
CA ILE A 144 0.69 -4.55 -11.93
C ILE A 144 0.57 -3.20 -12.63
N LYS A 145 0.09 -3.17 -13.89
CA LYS A 145 -0.17 -1.93 -14.63
C LYS A 145 -1.20 -1.04 -13.94
N GLU A 146 -2.25 -1.64 -13.40
CA GLU A 146 -3.30 -0.90 -12.71
C GLU A 146 -2.79 -0.29 -11.41
N VAL A 147 -2.01 -1.04 -10.62
CA VAL A 147 -1.35 -0.52 -9.41
C VAL A 147 -0.43 0.66 -9.76
N GLN A 148 0.36 0.53 -10.83
CA GLN A 148 1.22 1.62 -11.31
C GLN A 148 0.41 2.84 -11.74
N ARG A 149 -0.70 2.64 -12.48
CA ARG A 149 -1.59 3.73 -12.89
C ARG A 149 -2.14 4.48 -11.68
N ILE A 150 -2.63 3.75 -10.68
CA ILE A 150 -3.19 4.33 -9.45
C ILE A 150 -2.13 5.17 -8.72
N GLY A 151 -0.94 4.62 -8.51
CA GLY A 151 0.11 5.31 -7.77
C GLY A 151 0.66 6.56 -8.51
N LEU A 152 0.71 6.54 -9.84
CA LEU A 152 1.13 7.70 -10.64
C LEU A 152 0.04 8.77 -10.76
N ALA A 153 -1.23 8.35 -10.78
CA ALA A 153 -2.37 9.25 -10.89
C ALA A 153 -2.70 9.95 -9.56
N TRP A 154 -2.40 9.30 -8.44
CA TRP A 154 -2.74 9.86 -7.14
C TRP A 154 -1.91 11.13 -6.82
N LYS A 155 -2.60 12.14 -6.34
CA LYS A 155 -2.02 13.39 -5.83
C LYS A 155 -2.84 13.83 -4.63
N PRO A 156 -2.25 14.53 -3.63
CA PRO A 156 -3.02 15.12 -2.54
C PRO A 156 -4.18 15.97 -3.08
N GLY A 157 -5.36 15.82 -2.47
CA GLY A 157 -6.58 16.51 -2.89
C GLY A 157 -7.36 15.85 -4.05
N VAL A 158 -6.85 14.75 -4.65
CA VAL A 158 -7.59 14.03 -5.69
C VAL A 158 -8.61 13.09 -5.06
N THR A 159 -9.87 13.24 -5.44
CA THR A 159 -10.98 12.43 -4.91
C THR A 159 -11.31 11.20 -5.76
N VAL A 160 -10.80 11.12 -6.98
CA VAL A 160 -10.98 9.99 -7.91
C VAL A 160 -9.65 9.63 -8.55
N VAL A 161 -9.28 8.34 -8.51
CA VAL A 161 -8.02 7.79 -9.05
C VAL A 161 -8.31 6.67 -10.04
#